data_bba70128a7114c956792fe28ccf32275
#
_entry.id   bba70128a7114c956792fe28ccf32275
#
_cell.length_a   1.000
_cell.length_b   1.000
_cell.length_c   1.000
_cell.angle_alpha   90.00
_cell.angle_beta   90.00
_cell.angle_gamma   90.00
#
_symmetry.space_group_name_H-M   'P 1'
#
loop_
_entity.id
_entity.type
_entity.pdbx_description
1 polymer ?
#
loop_
_entity_poly.entity_id
_entity_poly.type
_entity_poly.pdbx_seq_one_letter_code
_entity_poly.pdbx_strand_id
1 'polypeptide(L)' 'MLASMNCPDCNARLVEREPRGDAARYQCPKHGIFRVSRTSEKSGFWNATQAEKVLALKNGRANVSKGMEPMVVY' A
#
# COMPACT_ATOMS: atom_id res chain seq x y z
N MET A 1 -13.14 16.71 -4.02
CA MET A 1 -12.73 16.29 -2.67
C MET A 1 -11.81 15.08 -2.79
N LEU A 2 -10.67 15.14 -2.16
CA LEU A 2 -9.72 14.05 -2.22
C LEU A 2 -10.17 12.91 -1.30
N ALA A 3 -10.18 11.70 -1.84
CA ALA A 3 -10.46 10.53 -1.02
C ALA A 3 -9.29 10.29 -0.08
N SER A 4 -9.58 10.13 1.21
CA SER A 4 -8.57 9.77 2.18
C SER A 4 -8.29 8.28 2.07
N MET A 5 -7.01 7.93 1.97
CA MET A 5 -6.58 6.54 1.97
C MET A 5 -6.12 6.17 3.36
N ASN A 6 -6.61 5.07 3.86
CA ASN A 6 -6.27 4.59 5.20
C ASN A 6 -5.49 3.29 5.12
N CYS A 7 -4.59 3.10 6.07
CA CYS A 7 -3.80 1.88 6.15
C CYS A 7 -4.74 0.68 6.37
N PRO A 8 -4.64 -0.37 5.55
CA PRO A 8 -5.47 -1.54 5.73
C PRO A 8 -5.33 -2.22 7.10
N ASP A 9 -4.13 -2.16 7.68
CA ASP A 9 -3.87 -2.83 8.97
C ASP A 9 -4.37 -2.05 10.18
N CYS A 10 -4.12 -0.75 10.23
CA CYS A 10 -4.38 0.04 11.44
C CYS A 10 -5.38 1.17 11.23
N ASN A 11 -5.88 1.32 10.01
CA ASN A 11 -6.83 2.37 9.63
C ASN A 11 -6.30 3.80 9.86
N ALA A 12 -5.02 3.97 10.08
CA ALA A 12 -4.42 5.29 10.20
C ALA A 12 -4.39 5.96 8.82
N ARG A 13 -4.52 7.28 8.80
CA ARG A 13 -4.51 8.03 7.56
C ARG A 13 -3.13 7.93 6.90
N LEU A 14 -3.11 7.52 5.64
CA LEU A 14 -1.89 7.42 4.87
C LEU A 14 -1.49 8.78 4.31
N VAL A 15 -0.18 9.01 4.26
CA VAL A 15 0.39 10.18 3.60
C VAL A 15 0.96 9.70 2.27
N GLU A 16 0.48 10.29 1.18
CA GLU A 16 1.01 9.97 -0.14
C GLU A 16 2.41 10.56 -0.28
N ARG A 17 3.35 9.72 -0.69
CA ARG A 17 4.73 10.13 -0.92
C ARG A 17 4.99 10.18 -2.42
N GLU A 18 6.12 10.75 -2.80
CA GLU A 18 6.52 10.86 -4.19
C GLU A 18 6.58 9.47 -4.83
N PRO A 19 5.92 9.26 -6.00
CA PRO A 19 5.94 7.96 -6.66
C PRO A 19 7.35 7.56 -7.06
N ARG A 20 7.59 6.26 -7.09
CA ARG A 20 8.89 5.73 -7.50
C ARG A 20 8.67 4.67 -8.57
N GLY A 21 9.12 4.97 -9.80
CA GLY A 21 8.89 4.08 -10.94
C GLY A 21 7.41 3.91 -11.21
N ASP A 22 6.97 2.69 -11.36
CA ASP A 22 5.57 2.36 -11.66
C ASP A 22 4.72 2.12 -10.42
N ALA A 23 5.19 2.57 -9.26
CA ALA A 23 4.50 2.33 -8.01
C ALA A 23 4.24 3.64 -7.28
N ALA A 24 3.04 3.80 -6.76
CA ALA A 24 2.72 4.86 -5.82
C ALA A 24 3.29 4.48 -4.45
N ARG A 25 3.67 5.48 -3.67
CA ARG A 25 4.23 5.28 -2.32
C ARG A 25 3.34 5.95 -1.30
N TYR A 26 3.10 5.24 -0.22
CA TYR A 26 2.29 5.74 0.88
C TYR A 26 3.01 5.49 2.20
N GLN A 27 2.83 6.40 3.13
CA GLN A 27 3.43 6.28 4.45
C GLN A 27 2.36 6.12 5.51
N CYS A 28 2.46 5.03 6.27
CA CYS A 28 1.65 4.80 7.46
C CYS A 28 2.44 5.26 8.69
N PRO A 29 1.86 6.08 9.58
CA PRO A 29 2.60 6.54 10.77
C PRO A 29 3.03 5.40 11.70
N LYS A 30 2.36 4.24 11.64
CA LYS A 30 2.70 3.11 12.49
C LYS A 30 3.56 2.06 11.79
N HIS A 31 3.38 1.89 10.48
CA HIS A 31 4.00 0.78 9.75
C HIS A 31 5.08 1.22 8.76
N GLY A 32 5.25 2.52 8.56
CA GLY A 32 6.24 3.04 7.64
C GLY A 32 5.74 3.10 6.19
N ILE A 33 6.68 3.16 5.26
CA ILE A 33 6.38 3.35 3.84
C ILE A 33 6.15 2.01 3.16
N PHE A 34 5.16 1.96 2.28
CA PHE A 34 4.96 0.83 1.38
C PHE A 34 4.60 1.35 0.00
N ARG A 35 4.76 0.50 -1.00
CA ARG A 35 4.46 0.82 -2.40
C ARG A 35 3.28 -0.01 -2.88
N VAL A 36 2.49 0.59 -3.76
CA VAL A 36 1.39 -0.12 -4.44
C VAL A 36 1.64 0.01 -5.94
N SER A 37 1.76 -1.10 -6.63
CA SER A 37 1.99 -1.07 -8.07
C SER A 37 0.81 -0.42 -8.78
N ARG A 38 1.07 0.26 -9.90
CA ARG A 38 0.01 0.87 -10.69
C ARG A 38 -0.97 -0.17 -11.22
N THR A 39 -0.48 -1.35 -11.55
CA THR A 39 -1.33 -2.47 -11.97
C THR A 39 -2.29 -2.84 -10.85
N SER A 40 -1.81 -2.88 -9.60
CA SER A 40 -2.66 -3.17 -8.44
C SER A 40 -3.74 -2.11 -8.25
N GLU A 41 -3.38 -0.84 -8.42
CA GLU A 41 -4.36 0.24 -8.32
C GLU A 41 -5.41 0.15 -9.42
N LYS A 42 -4.99 -0.16 -10.64
CA LYS A 42 -5.90 -0.36 -11.77
C LYS A 42 -6.80 -1.57 -11.58
N SER A 43 -6.31 -2.59 -10.89
CA SER A 43 -7.09 -3.79 -10.58
C SER A 43 -8.07 -3.58 -9.43
N GLY A 44 -8.13 -2.39 -8.86
CA GLY A 44 -9.10 -2.06 -7.83
C GLY A 44 -8.66 -2.35 -6.41
N PHE A 45 -7.36 -2.33 -6.13
CA PHE A 45 -6.85 -2.59 -4.78
C PHE A 45 -7.56 -1.73 -3.72
N TRP A 46 -7.70 -0.43 -3.98
CA TRP A 46 -8.30 0.47 -2.99
C TRP A 46 -9.80 0.27 -2.81
N ASN A 47 -10.45 -0.39 -3.77
CA ASN A 47 -11.87 -0.73 -3.69
C ASN A 47 -12.10 -2.18 -3.26
N ALA A 48 -11.04 -2.92 -2.97
CA ALA A 48 -11.15 -4.30 -2.51
C ALA A 48 -11.68 -4.34 -1.07
N THR A 49 -12.09 -5.52 -0.63
CA THR A 49 -12.51 -5.69 0.75
C THR A 49 -11.35 -5.46 1.70
N GLN A 50 -11.67 -5.13 2.96
CA GLN A 50 -10.65 -4.91 3.98
C GLN A 50 -9.74 -6.13 4.12
N ALA A 51 -10.31 -7.33 4.12
CA ALA A 51 -9.55 -8.56 4.25
C ALA A 51 -8.57 -8.76 3.08
N GLU A 52 -9.01 -8.47 1.87
CA GLU A 52 -8.16 -8.57 0.69
C GLU A 52 -7.00 -7.56 0.73
N LYS A 53 -7.28 -6.34 1.14
CA LYS A 53 -6.24 -5.31 1.26
C LYS A 53 -5.20 -5.67 2.32
N VAL A 54 -5.66 -6.16 3.46
CA VAL A 54 -4.76 -6.59 4.53
C VAL A 54 -3.87 -7.74 4.07
N LEU A 55 -4.45 -8.71 3.39
CA LEU A 55 -3.70 -9.86 2.88
C LEU A 55 -2.65 -9.44 1.86
N ALA A 56 -3.02 -8.57 0.91
CA ALA A 56 -2.09 -8.10 -0.10
C ALA A 56 -0.91 -7.34 0.51
N LEU A 57 -1.19 -6.49 1.50
CA LEU A 57 -0.15 -5.74 2.19
C LEU A 57 0.75 -6.66 3.02
N LYS A 58 0.17 -7.63 3.70
CA LYS A 58 0.91 -8.63 4.47
C LYS A 58 1.85 -9.43 3.58
N ASN A 59 1.36 -9.86 2.42
CA ASN A 59 2.19 -10.58 1.45
C ASN A 59 3.32 -9.69 0.92
N GLY A 60 3.05 -8.43 0.68
CA GLY A 60 4.08 -7.47 0.25
C GLY A 60 5.19 -7.34 1.28
N ARG A 61 4.83 -7.27 2.57
CA ARG A 61 5.80 -7.20 3.65
C ARG A 61 6.60 -8.50 3.79
N ALA A 62 5.94 -9.64 3.62
CA ALA A 62 6.59 -10.94 3.76
C ALA A 62 7.61 -11.20 2.66
N ASN A 63 7.40 -10.61 1.48
CA ASN A 63 8.25 -10.85 0.31
C ASN A 63 9.24 -9.71 0.04
N VAL A 64 9.36 -8.76 0.97
CA VAL A 64 10.26 -7.63 0.77
C VAL A 64 11.71 -8.06 1.05
N SER A 65 12.62 -7.63 0.19
CA SER A 65 14.05 -7.83 0.41
C SER A 65 14.56 -6.85 1.45
N LYS A 66 15.60 -7.25 2.17
CA LYS A 66 16.20 -6.40 3.20
C LYS A 66 16.60 -5.04 2.61
N GLY A 67 16.19 -3.97 3.27
CA GLY A 67 16.46 -2.61 2.82
C GLY A 67 15.53 -2.07 1.76
N MET A 68 14.58 -2.88 1.30
CA MET A 68 13.60 -2.46 0.31
C MET A 68 12.26 -2.13 0.98
N GLU A 69 11.47 -1.28 0.32
CA GLU A 69 10.12 -1.00 0.79
C GLU A 69 9.17 -2.11 0.33
N PRO A 70 8.21 -2.52 1.19
CA PRO A 70 7.21 -3.49 0.76
C PRO A 70 6.46 -3.03 -0.48
N MET A 71 6.14 -3.96 -1.37
CA MET A 71 5.37 -3.71 -2.58
C MET A 71 4.08 -4.51 -2.54
N VAL A 72 2.96 -3.81 -2.59
CA VAL A 72 1.65 -4.47 -2.70
C VAL A 72 1.43 -4.87 -4.15
N VAL A 73 1.10 -6.13 -4.35
CA VAL A 73 0.70 -6.67 -5.65
C VAL A 73 -0.68 -7.28 -5.48
N TYR A 74 -1.64 -6.72 -6.20
CA TYR A 74 -3.04 -7.13 -6.05
C TYR A 74 -3.58 -7.70 -7.35
#